data_7f02bdee4328bf7d4fc8fe10405c99f9
#
_entry.id   7f02bdee4328bf7d4fc8fe10405c99f9
#
_cell.length_a   1.000
_cell.length_b   1.000
_cell.length_c   1.000
_cell.angle_alpha   90.00
_cell.angle_beta   90.00
_cell.angle_gamma   90.00
#
_symmetry.space_group_name_H-M   'P 1'
#
loop_
_entity.id
_entity.type
_entity.pdbx_description
1 polymer ?
#
loop_
_entity_poly.entity_id
_entity_poly.type
_entity_poly.pdbx_seq_one_letter_code
_entity_poly.pdbx_strand_id
1 'polypeptide(L)' 'MKFYTAEDLQQIMQIGHKQAEALMRAEGFPSIRIGRSYRVEEEAFMEWLSQTKSVKLDYRQC' A
#
# COMPACT_ATOMS: atom_id res chain seq x y z
N MET A 1 9.51 -15.01 -2.84
CA MET A 1 9.15 -13.76 -2.17
C MET A 1 8.96 -12.66 -3.20
N LYS A 2 7.85 -11.99 -3.15
CA LYS A 2 7.49 -10.99 -4.15
C LYS A 2 7.13 -9.68 -3.46
N PHE A 3 7.53 -8.56 -4.07
CA PHE A 3 7.24 -7.23 -3.53
C PHE A 3 6.42 -6.44 -4.52
N TYR A 4 5.54 -5.61 -4.00
CA TYR A 4 4.71 -4.72 -4.81
C TYR A 4 5.07 -3.27 -4.57
N THR A 5 5.01 -2.48 -5.64
CA THR A 5 5.17 -1.03 -5.58
C THR A 5 3.80 -0.38 -5.52
N ALA A 6 3.78 0.95 -5.37
CA ALA A 6 2.52 1.69 -5.45
C ALA A 6 1.86 1.50 -6.82
N GLU A 7 2.67 1.45 -7.89
CA GLU A 7 2.13 1.22 -9.22
C GLU A 7 1.46 -0.15 -9.34
N ASP A 8 2.07 -1.16 -8.73
CA ASP A 8 1.46 -2.49 -8.69
C ASP A 8 0.13 -2.47 -7.97
N LEU A 9 0.04 -1.74 -6.86
CA LEU A 9 -1.20 -1.64 -6.11
C LEU A 9 -2.30 -0.93 -6.89
N GLN A 10 -1.93 0.04 -7.71
CA GLN A 10 -2.91 0.69 -8.57
C GLN A 10 -3.62 -0.32 -9.46
N GLN A 11 -2.88 -1.26 -10.01
CA GLN A 11 -3.44 -2.27 -10.90
C GLN A 11 -4.16 -3.37 -10.14
N ILE A 12 -3.56 -3.85 -9.07
CA ILE A 12 -4.13 -4.95 -8.29
C ILE A 12 -5.44 -4.54 -7.64
N MET A 13 -5.47 -3.36 -7.06
CA MET A 13 -6.64 -2.87 -6.33
C MET A 13 -7.53 -1.96 -7.16
N GLN A 14 -7.10 -1.64 -8.39
CA GLN A 14 -7.85 -0.75 -9.28
C GLN A 14 -8.14 0.60 -8.64
N ILE A 15 -7.10 1.20 -8.08
CA ILE A 15 -7.20 2.50 -7.41
C ILE A 15 -6.32 3.52 -8.12
N GLY A 16 -6.52 4.78 -7.79
CA GLY A 16 -5.75 5.86 -8.38
C GLY A 16 -4.35 5.96 -7.79
N HIS A 17 -3.50 6.75 -8.46
CA HIS A 17 -2.11 6.94 -8.06
C HIS A 17 -1.99 7.50 -6.63
N LYS A 18 -2.77 8.54 -6.33
CA LYS A 18 -2.71 9.16 -5.01
C LYS A 18 -3.22 8.22 -3.93
N GLN A 19 -4.22 7.42 -4.25
CA GLN A 19 -4.72 6.42 -3.31
C GLN A 19 -3.66 5.39 -3.00
N ALA A 20 -2.95 4.91 -4.01
CA ALA A 20 -1.90 3.91 -3.81
C ALA A 20 -0.76 4.48 -2.98
N GLU A 21 -0.33 5.72 -3.27
CA GLU A 21 0.73 6.34 -2.50
C GLU A 21 0.33 6.57 -1.05
N ALA A 22 -0.89 7.05 -0.83
CA ALA A 22 -1.40 7.27 0.52
C ALA A 22 -1.50 5.96 1.28
N LEU A 23 -1.91 4.89 0.59
CA LEU A 23 -2.01 3.56 1.21
C LEU A 23 -0.65 3.06 1.66
N MET A 24 0.38 3.25 0.84
CA MET A 24 1.73 2.82 1.21
C MET A 24 2.27 3.54 2.44
N ARG A 25 1.76 4.74 2.73
CA ARG A 25 2.14 5.51 3.90
C ARG A 25 1.19 5.33 5.07
N ALA A 26 0.08 4.64 4.86
CA ALA A 26 -0.95 4.52 5.89
C ALA A 26 -0.43 3.77 7.10
N GLU A 27 -0.83 4.22 8.27
CA GLU A 27 -0.50 3.56 9.51
C GLU A 27 -1.19 2.20 9.53
N GLY A 28 -0.44 1.18 9.93
CA GLY A 28 -0.97 -0.17 9.96
C GLY A 28 -0.80 -0.96 8.67
N PHE A 29 -0.48 -0.28 7.57
CA PHE A 29 -0.20 -0.98 6.32
C PHE A 29 1.21 -1.58 6.38
N PRO A 30 1.39 -2.86 6.00
CA PRO A 30 2.67 -3.55 6.16
C PRO A 30 3.71 -3.19 5.09
N SER A 31 3.88 -1.90 4.82
CA SER A 31 4.88 -1.46 3.85
C SER A 31 6.25 -1.33 4.49
N ILE A 32 7.27 -1.39 3.65
CA ILE A 32 8.66 -1.18 4.04
C ILE A 32 9.18 0.02 3.27
N ARG A 33 9.74 0.98 3.98
CA ARG A 33 10.35 2.13 3.35
C ARG A 33 11.82 1.85 3.05
N ILE A 34 12.18 2.03 1.79
CA ILE A 34 13.58 1.85 1.34
C ILE A 34 14.01 3.16 0.71
N GLY A 35 14.74 3.98 1.46
CA GLY A 35 15.08 5.31 1.01
C GLY A 35 13.83 6.15 0.82
N ARG A 36 13.56 6.54 -0.42
CA ARG A 36 12.36 7.31 -0.79
C ARG A 36 11.26 6.44 -1.36
N SER A 37 11.50 5.14 -1.44
CA SER A 37 10.55 4.22 -2.04
C SER A 37 9.85 3.39 -0.97
N TYR A 38 8.69 2.89 -1.33
CA TYR A 38 7.93 1.97 -0.48
C TYR A 38 7.71 0.67 -1.22
N ARG A 39 7.74 -0.40 -0.47
CA ARG A 39 7.44 -1.74 -0.99
C ARG A 39 6.59 -2.47 0.03
N VAL A 40 5.78 -3.39 -0.45
CA VAL A 40 5.02 -4.26 0.44
C VAL A 40 5.21 -5.70 -0.04
N GLU A 41 5.48 -6.59 0.90
CA GLU A 41 5.69 -8.00 0.58
C GLU A 41 4.34 -8.67 0.33
N GLU A 42 4.29 -9.56 -0.64
CA GLU A 42 3.04 -10.16 -1.11
C GLU A 42 2.23 -10.82 0.00
N GLU A 43 2.86 -11.66 0.79
CA GLU A 43 2.14 -12.37 1.84
C GLU A 43 1.61 -11.43 2.91
N ALA A 44 2.42 -10.44 3.30
CA ALA A 44 1.98 -9.45 4.27
C ALA A 44 0.80 -8.63 3.73
N PHE A 45 0.85 -8.29 2.44
CA PHE A 45 -0.23 -7.56 1.79
C PHE A 45 -1.52 -8.37 1.77
N MET A 46 -1.42 -9.65 1.42
CA MET A 46 -2.58 -10.53 1.36
C MET A 46 -3.20 -10.72 2.74
N GLU A 47 -2.38 -10.88 3.76
CA GLU A 47 -2.87 -11.00 5.12
C GLU A 47 -3.56 -9.71 5.57
N TRP A 48 -2.97 -8.57 5.24
CA TRP A 48 -3.57 -7.28 5.55
C TRP A 48 -4.95 -7.14 4.90
N LEU A 49 -5.05 -7.54 3.63
CA LEU A 49 -6.32 -7.49 2.90
C LEU A 49 -7.40 -8.36 3.55
N SER A 50 -7.02 -9.53 4.03
CA SER A 50 -7.98 -10.45 4.62
C SER A 50 -8.61 -9.92 5.92
N GLN A 51 -7.93 -8.98 6.56
CA GLN A 51 -8.37 -8.44 7.84
C GLN A 51 -8.93 -7.03 7.72
N THR A 52 -8.89 -6.44 6.53
CA THR A 52 -9.24 -5.03 6.35
C THR A 52 -10.52 -4.90 5.57
N LYS A 53 -11.47 -4.12 6.11
CA LYS A 53 -12.75 -3.86 5.45
C LYS A 53 -12.85 -2.44 4.93
N SER A 54 -12.19 -1.51 5.57
CA SER A 54 -12.19 -0.13 5.11
C SER A 54 -10.86 0.51 5.49
N VAL A 55 -10.47 1.50 4.70
CA VAL A 55 -9.20 2.20 4.91
C VAL A 55 -9.45 3.70 4.79
N LYS A 56 -8.98 4.44 5.77
CA LYS A 56 -8.97 5.90 5.69
C LYS A 56 -7.61 6.35 5.25
N LEU A 57 -7.57 7.15 4.21
CA LEU A 57 -6.32 7.65 3.65
C LEU A 57 -6.14 9.13 3.98
N ASP A 58 -4.91 9.49 4.30
CA ASP A 58 -4.55 10.88 4.57
C ASP A 58 -3.79 11.43 3.36
N TYR A 59 -4.45 12.30 2.62
CA TYR A 59 -3.87 12.87 1.41
C TYR A 59 -3.05 14.12 1.65
N ARG A 60 -3.03 14.62 2.87
CA ARG A 60 -2.33 15.88 3.16
C ARG A 60 -0.82 15.79 2.97
N GLN A 61 -0.29 14.57 3.00
CA GLN A 61 1.16 14.36 2.87
C GLN A 61 1.56 13.82 1.49
N CYS A 62 0.65 13.78 0.58
CA CYS A 62 0.92 13.32 -0.79
C CYS A 62 1.39 14.44 -1.69
#